data_c8c5e66941a294cff3d63376deccf7c1
#
_entry.id   c8c5e66941a294cff3d63376deccf7c1
#
_cell.length_a   1.000
_cell.length_b   1.000
_cell.length_c   1.000
_cell.angle_alpha   90.00
_cell.angle_beta   90.00
_cell.angle_gamma   90.00
#
_symmetry.space_group_name_H-M   'P 1'
#
loop_
_entity.id
_entity.type
_entity.pdbx_description
1 polymer ?
#
loop_
_entity_poly.entity_id
_entity_poly.type
_entity_poly.pdbx_seq_one_letter_code
_entity_poly.pdbx_strand_id
1 'polypeptide(L)'
;MPVNIKAKLVKKEALKKDVFKFSVEAKEIVDISKPGHFIEIRVSDQVEPFLRRPISIFNMDKENGILEFIFQVKGKGTDLLSKKQVGDEVDLIGPLGNGKFDYSKYQNLAIIGGGIGVFPLYELAKEAREERKKCYHLFGIQK
;
A
#
# COMPACT_ATOMS: atom_id res chain seq x y z
N MET A 1 -1.30 17.25 4.69
CA MET A 1 -0.57 16.80 5.90
C MET A 1 -0.90 15.34 6.21
N PRO A 2 0.05 14.52 6.63
CA PRO A 2 -0.25 13.16 7.08
C PRO A 2 -1.25 13.17 8.24
N VAL A 3 -2.11 12.16 8.28
CA VAL A 3 -3.06 11.95 9.37
C VAL A 3 -2.73 10.64 10.10
N ASN A 4 -3.05 10.58 11.38
CA ASN A 4 -2.93 9.36 12.18
C ASN A 4 -4.34 8.86 12.51
N ILE A 5 -4.66 7.65 12.05
CA ILE A 5 -5.99 7.06 12.22
C ILE A 5 -5.90 5.61 12.69
N LYS A 6 -6.94 5.14 13.31
CA LYS A 6 -7.22 3.73 13.56
C LYS A 6 -8.23 3.25 12.53
N ALA A 7 -7.74 2.58 11.50
CA ALA A 7 -8.52 2.10 10.37
C ALA A 7 -9.04 0.68 10.63
N LYS A 8 -10.29 0.41 10.30
CA LYS A 8 -10.86 -0.93 10.42
C LYS A 8 -10.38 -1.82 9.29
N LEU A 9 -9.86 -3.00 9.61
CA LEU A 9 -9.54 -4.03 8.63
C LEU A 9 -10.83 -4.68 8.13
N VAL A 10 -11.17 -4.46 6.86
CA VAL A 10 -12.41 -4.96 6.26
C VAL A 10 -12.20 -6.19 5.38
N LYS A 11 -10.99 -6.37 4.87
CA LYS A 11 -10.63 -7.55 4.07
C LYS A 11 -9.17 -7.94 4.28
N LYS A 12 -8.94 -9.25 4.35
CA LYS A 12 -7.61 -9.85 4.44
C LYS A 12 -7.50 -10.99 3.43
N GLU A 13 -6.46 -10.96 2.61
CA GLU A 13 -6.20 -11.99 1.61
C GLU A 13 -4.76 -12.47 1.72
N ALA A 14 -4.56 -13.78 1.79
CA ALA A 14 -3.25 -14.41 1.67
C ALA A 14 -2.96 -14.63 0.17
N LEU A 15 -2.05 -13.85 -0.40
CA LEU A 15 -1.63 -13.98 -1.80
C LEU A 15 -0.61 -15.11 -1.98
N LYS A 16 0.23 -15.31 -0.98
CA LYS A 16 1.16 -16.44 -0.81
C LYS A 16 1.24 -16.76 0.67
N LYS A 17 2.01 -17.81 1.03
CA LYS A 17 2.21 -18.25 2.41
C LYS A 17 2.65 -17.11 3.35
N ASP A 18 3.47 -16.19 2.84
CA ASP A 18 4.08 -15.09 3.60
C ASP A 18 3.73 -13.70 3.05
N VAL A 19 2.80 -13.59 2.10
CA VAL A 19 2.40 -12.31 1.47
C VAL A 19 0.91 -12.09 1.66
N PHE A 20 0.56 -10.97 2.26
CA PHE A 20 -0.81 -10.61 2.61
C PHE A 20 -1.21 -9.28 1.98
N LYS A 21 -2.46 -9.22 1.52
CA LYS A 21 -3.13 -7.98 1.15
C LYS A 21 -4.18 -7.64 2.21
N PHE A 22 -4.12 -6.42 2.72
CA PHE A 22 -5.10 -5.84 3.63
C PHE A 22 -5.85 -4.72 2.94
N SER A 23 -7.18 -4.69 3.17
CA SER A 23 -8.05 -3.58 2.79
C SER A 23 -8.61 -2.96 4.08
N VAL A 24 -8.41 -1.67 4.27
CA VAL A 24 -8.83 -0.94 5.48
C VAL A 24 -9.68 0.28 5.14
N GLU A 25 -10.62 0.62 6.00
CA GLU A 25 -11.40 1.85 5.91
C GLU A 25 -10.52 3.04 6.32
N ALA A 26 -10.06 3.84 5.37
CA ALA A 26 -9.11 4.92 5.58
C ALA A 26 -9.36 6.11 4.64
N LYS A 27 -10.61 6.57 4.55
CA LYS A 27 -11.02 7.63 3.63
C LYS A 27 -10.16 8.89 3.73
N GLU A 28 -9.82 9.31 4.94
CA GLU A 28 -9.00 10.49 5.19
C GLU A 28 -7.61 10.40 4.55
N ILE A 29 -7.01 9.19 4.55
CA ILE A 29 -5.73 8.93 3.87
C ILE A 29 -5.94 8.83 2.36
N VAL A 30 -6.96 8.10 1.91
CA VAL A 30 -7.27 7.87 0.49
C VAL A 30 -7.50 9.19 -0.26
N ASP A 31 -8.27 10.11 0.32
CA ASP A 31 -8.64 11.38 -0.32
C ASP A 31 -7.44 12.26 -0.66
N ILE A 32 -6.36 12.17 0.10
CA ILE A 32 -5.15 12.98 -0.07
C ILE A 32 -3.93 12.22 -0.59
N SER A 33 -4.08 10.90 -0.79
CA SER A 33 -3.00 10.06 -1.32
C SER A 33 -2.83 10.17 -2.83
N LYS A 34 -1.60 9.88 -3.27
CA LYS A 34 -1.19 9.84 -4.68
C LYS A 34 -0.31 8.62 -4.92
N PRO A 35 -0.20 8.13 -6.18
CA PRO A 35 0.75 7.07 -6.52
C PRO A 35 2.17 7.40 -6.06
N GLY A 36 2.83 6.46 -5.40
CA GLY A 36 4.17 6.63 -4.81
C GLY A 36 4.18 6.97 -3.33
N HIS A 37 3.04 7.27 -2.73
CA HIS A 37 2.94 7.42 -1.28
C HIS A 37 2.99 6.07 -0.56
N PHE A 38 3.36 6.11 0.72
CA PHE A 38 3.36 4.98 1.64
C PHE A 38 2.68 5.36 2.96
N ILE A 39 2.46 4.36 3.78
CA ILE A 39 1.92 4.50 5.14
C ILE A 39 2.88 3.88 6.14
N GLU A 40 2.84 4.35 7.38
CA GLU A 40 3.49 3.70 8.51
C GLU A 40 2.47 3.04 9.41
N ILE A 41 2.67 1.75 9.69
CA ILE A 41 1.75 0.89 10.43
C ILE A 41 2.33 0.57 11.80
N ARG A 42 1.58 0.84 12.85
CA ARG A 42 1.86 0.33 14.18
C ARG A 42 1.41 -1.12 14.28
N VAL A 43 2.33 -2.02 14.53
CA VAL A 43 2.07 -3.47 14.48
C VAL A 43 1.68 -4.08 15.83
N SER A 44 1.96 -3.35 16.93
CA SER A 44 1.68 -3.79 18.30
C SER A 44 1.49 -2.57 19.21
N ASP A 45 0.68 -2.73 20.25
CA ASP A 45 0.53 -1.77 21.36
C ASP A 45 1.55 -2.04 22.49
N GLN A 46 2.33 -3.11 22.38
CA GLN A 46 3.39 -3.45 23.32
C GLN A 46 4.65 -2.63 23.05
N VAL A 47 5.58 -2.63 24.01
CA VAL A 47 6.87 -1.93 23.90
C VAL A 47 7.71 -2.48 22.74
N GLU A 48 7.62 -3.76 22.43
CA GLU A 48 8.30 -4.39 21.30
C GLU A 48 7.32 -5.18 20.40
N PRO A 49 7.41 -4.97 19.07
CA PRO A 49 8.29 -4.05 18.33
C PRO A 49 7.76 -2.62 18.35
N PHE A 50 8.59 -1.69 18.82
CA PHE A 50 8.22 -0.28 19.01
C PHE A 50 8.03 0.48 17.69
N LEU A 51 8.91 0.25 16.72
CA LEU A 51 8.91 1.00 15.46
C LEU A 51 7.74 0.62 14.56
N ARG A 52 7.12 1.62 13.93
CA ARG A 52 6.18 1.42 12.85
C ARG A 52 6.84 0.77 11.64
N ARG A 53 6.05 0.18 10.77
CA ARG A 53 6.51 -0.45 9.52
C ARG A 53 6.06 0.38 8.33
N PRO A 54 6.99 0.88 7.50
CA PRO A 54 6.65 1.56 6.26
C PRO A 54 6.18 0.54 5.23
N ILE A 55 4.98 0.75 4.71
CA ILE A 55 4.38 -0.10 3.68
C ILE A 55 3.83 0.81 2.59
N SER A 56 4.18 0.52 1.34
CA SER A 56 3.68 1.25 0.19
C SER A 56 2.18 1.04 0.00
N ILE A 57 1.49 2.07 -0.45
CA ILE A 57 0.09 1.97 -0.86
C ILE A 57 0.04 1.16 -2.16
N PHE A 58 -0.83 0.15 -2.21
CA PHE A 58 -1.06 -0.68 -3.38
C PHE A 58 -2.19 -0.13 -4.24
N ASN A 59 -3.35 0.14 -3.63
CA ASN A 59 -4.55 0.60 -4.32
C ASN A 59 -5.36 1.55 -3.43
N MET A 60 -6.05 2.48 -4.07
CA MET A 60 -6.94 3.46 -3.45
C MET A 60 -8.31 3.41 -4.10
N ASP A 61 -9.32 2.95 -3.38
CA ASP A 61 -10.72 3.06 -3.77
C ASP A 61 -11.30 4.33 -3.17
N LYS A 62 -11.32 5.40 -3.97
CA LYS A 62 -11.77 6.72 -3.54
C LYS A 62 -13.28 6.79 -3.28
N GLU A 63 -14.07 5.98 -3.98
CA GLU A 63 -15.53 5.96 -3.82
C GLU A 63 -15.92 5.38 -2.45
N ASN A 64 -15.30 4.27 -2.09
CA ASN A 64 -15.58 3.55 -0.85
C ASN A 64 -14.66 3.96 0.32
N GLY A 65 -13.64 4.77 0.08
CA GLY A 65 -12.67 5.18 1.10
C GLY A 65 -11.79 4.03 1.59
N ILE A 66 -11.51 3.05 0.73
CA ILE A 66 -10.73 1.87 1.06
C ILE A 66 -9.29 2.03 0.60
N LEU A 67 -8.37 1.84 1.53
CA LEU A 67 -6.94 1.76 1.28
C LEU A 67 -6.50 0.31 1.27
N GLU A 68 -5.76 -0.08 0.24
CA GLU A 68 -5.18 -1.42 0.16
C GLU A 68 -3.65 -1.34 0.18
N PHE A 69 -3.05 -2.25 0.92
CA PHE A 69 -1.60 -2.42 0.97
C PHE A 69 -1.22 -3.89 1.03
N ILE A 70 -0.02 -4.21 0.49
CA ILE A 70 0.50 -5.57 0.44
C ILE A 70 1.84 -5.59 1.16
N PHE A 71 2.03 -6.58 2.00
CA PHE A 71 3.27 -6.77 2.74
C PHE A 71 3.69 -8.24 2.78
N GLN A 72 4.99 -8.45 2.91
CA GLN A 72 5.59 -9.77 3.12
C GLN A 72 6.04 -9.91 4.56
N VAL A 73 5.79 -11.06 5.15
CA VAL A 73 6.31 -11.40 6.48
C VAL A 73 7.82 -11.60 6.39
N LYS A 74 8.58 -10.70 7.01
CA LYS A 74 10.05 -10.72 7.04
C LYS A 74 10.62 -10.77 8.44
N GLY A 75 9.87 -10.35 9.45
CA GLY A 75 10.31 -10.31 10.83
C GLY A 75 9.15 -10.15 11.79
N LYS A 76 9.43 -9.99 13.08
CA LYS A 76 8.47 -9.97 14.18
C LYS A 76 7.30 -8.98 13.94
N GLY A 77 7.59 -7.77 13.44
CA GLY A 77 6.54 -6.77 13.22
C GLY A 77 5.55 -7.16 12.13
N THR A 78 6.03 -7.60 10.97
CA THR A 78 5.16 -8.05 9.87
C THR A 78 4.47 -9.39 10.19
N ASP A 79 5.09 -10.24 11.03
CA ASP A 79 4.44 -11.45 11.54
C ASP A 79 3.24 -11.09 12.44
N LEU A 80 3.40 -10.16 13.37
CA LEU A 80 2.29 -9.66 14.20
C LEU A 80 1.18 -9.03 13.36
N LEU A 81 1.55 -8.21 12.37
CA LEU A 81 0.59 -7.61 11.45
C LEU A 81 -0.20 -8.69 10.71
N SER A 82 0.46 -9.76 10.26
CA SER A 82 -0.19 -10.85 9.53
C SER A 82 -1.22 -11.62 10.36
N LYS A 83 -1.18 -11.53 11.69
CA LYS A 83 -2.13 -12.20 12.60
C LYS A 83 -3.42 -11.41 12.84
N LYS A 84 -3.47 -10.13 12.44
CA LYS A 84 -4.71 -9.35 12.53
C LYS A 84 -5.83 -9.99 11.71
N GLN A 85 -7.06 -9.86 12.22
CA GLN A 85 -8.26 -10.41 11.61
C GLN A 85 -9.19 -9.31 11.10
N VAL A 86 -10.07 -9.64 10.18
CA VAL A 86 -11.14 -8.73 9.74
C VAL A 86 -11.94 -8.27 10.95
N GLY A 87 -12.15 -6.96 11.07
CA GLY A 87 -12.76 -6.28 12.21
C GLY A 87 -11.77 -5.66 13.18
N ASP A 88 -10.49 -6.05 13.15
CA ASP A 88 -9.46 -5.43 13.98
C ASP A 88 -9.15 -4.00 13.52
N GLU A 89 -8.67 -3.19 14.45
CA GLU A 89 -8.11 -1.87 14.14
C GLU A 89 -6.64 -1.99 13.70
N VAL A 90 -6.29 -1.19 12.71
CA VAL A 90 -4.92 -0.99 12.22
C VAL A 90 -4.55 0.48 12.40
N ASP A 91 -3.58 0.77 13.25
CA ASP A 91 -3.10 2.13 13.50
C ASP A 91 -2.15 2.56 12.40
N LEU A 92 -2.56 3.57 11.62
CA LEU A 92 -1.89 4.05 10.41
C LEU A 92 -1.51 5.52 10.53
N ILE A 93 -0.33 5.87 10.02
CA ILE A 93 0.05 7.25 9.71
C ILE A 93 0.25 7.35 8.21
N GLY A 94 -0.39 8.30 7.56
CA GLY A 94 -0.23 8.53 6.13
C GLY A 94 -1.10 9.67 5.59
N PRO A 95 -1.00 9.94 4.28
CA PRO A 95 0.05 9.43 3.39
C PRO A 95 1.40 10.07 3.68
N LEU A 96 2.47 9.34 3.43
CA LEU A 96 3.86 9.76 3.63
C LEU A 96 4.64 9.69 2.32
N GLY A 97 5.74 10.43 2.26
CA GLY A 97 6.62 10.51 1.10
C GLY A 97 6.40 11.76 0.26
N ASN A 98 7.49 12.23 -0.33
CA ASN A 98 7.50 13.36 -1.26
C ASN A 98 7.62 12.90 -2.73
N GLY A 99 7.90 11.62 -2.92
CA GLY A 99 8.05 11.00 -4.24
C GLY A 99 6.69 10.72 -4.85
N LYS A 100 6.24 11.61 -5.72
CA LYS A 100 5.19 11.32 -6.67
C LYS A 100 5.84 11.07 -8.02
N PHE A 101 5.28 10.15 -8.78
CA PHE A 101 5.70 9.94 -10.16
C PHE A 101 5.21 11.12 -11.01
N ASP A 102 6.14 11.90 -11.58
CA ASP A 102 5.80 12.95 -12.54
C ASP A 102 5.92 12.40 -13.96
N TYR A 103 4.81 11.97 -14.50
CA TYR A 103 4.70 11.41 -15.85
C TYR A 103 3.81 12.25 -16.77
N SER A 104 3.38 13.42 -16.32
CA SER A 104 2.42 14.28 -17.01
C SER A 104 2.82 14.60 -18.47
N LYS A 105 4.11 14.79 -18.70
CA LYS A 105 4.69 15.15 -20.02
C LYS A 105 4.82 13.97 -20.99
N TYR A 106 4.61 12.73 -20.53
CA TYR A 106 4.88 11.52 -21.33
C TYR A 106 3.58 10.83 -21.71
N GLN A 107 3.50 10.34 -22.94
CA GLN A 107 2.37 9.53 -23.42
C GLN A 107 2.62 8.04 -23.30
N ASN A 108 3.89 7.63 -23.31
CA ASN A 108 4.29 6.24 -23.17
C ASN A 108 5.09 6.05 -21.89
N LEU A 109 4.69 5.10 -21.08
CA LEU A 109 5.31 4.80 -19.79
C LEU A 109 5.82 3.36 -19.80
N ALA A 110 7.07 3.16 -19.40
CA ALA A 110 7.60 1.84 -19.08
C ALA A 110 7.59 1.67 -17.54
N ILE A 111 6.83 0.70 -17.05
CA ILE A 111 6.69 0.41 -15.63
C ILE A 111 7.44 -0.89 -15.34
N ILE A 112 8.53 -0.78 -14.58
CA ILE A 112 9.44 -1.90 -14.31
C ILE A 112 9.44 -2.15 -12.80
N GLY A 113 9.13 -3.39 -12.40
CA GLY A 113 9.12 -3.80 -11.01
C GLY A 113 9.55 -5.25 -10.83
N GLY A 114 10.13 -5.56 -9.68
CA GLY A 114 10.56 -6.91 -9.31
C GLY A 114 10.13 -7.27 -7.89
N GLY A 115 9.76 -8.54 -7.68
CA GLY A 115 9.34 -9.05 -6.38
C GLY A 115 8.18 -8.25 -5.79
N ILE A 116 8.25 -7.96 -4.48
CA ILE A 116 7.23 -7.17 -3.78
C ILE A 116 7.18 -5.70 -4.23
N GLY A 117 8.26 -5.20 -4.86
CA GLY A 117 8.34 -3.84 -5.39
C GLY A 117 7.41 -3.55 -6.57
N VAL A 118 6.74 -4.56 -7.12
CA VAL A 118 5.73 -4.39 -8.17
C VAL A 118 4.44 -3.77 -7.65
N PHE A 119 4.09 -4.01 -6.40
CA PHE A 119 2.80 -3.61 -5.84
C PHE A 119 2.62 -2.08 -5.73
N PRO A 120 3.63 -1.28 -5.33
CA PRO A 120 3.50 0.19 -5.32
C PRO A 120 3.26 0.81 -6.69
N LEU A 121 3.55 0.08 -7.77
CA LEU A 121 3.40 0.56 -9.14
C LEU A 121 1.97 0.36 -9.70
N TYR A 122 1.13 -0.38 -8.99
CA TYR A 122 -0.24 -0.67 -9.45
C TYR A 122 -1.10 0.59 -9.54
N GLU A 123 -1.11 1.42 -8.51
CA GLU A 123 -1.90 2.65 -8.49
C GLU A 123 -1.43 3.64 -9.57
N LEU A 124 -0.11 3.73 -9.80
CA LEU A 124 0.45 4.50 -10.91
C LEU A 124 -0.05 4.00 -12.26
N ALA A 125 -0.01 2.68 -12.48
CA ALA A 125 -0.48 2.09 -13.73
C ALA A 125 -1.98 2.32 -13.96
N LYS A 126 -2.77 2.22 -12.90
CA LYS A 126 -4.21 2.48 -12.93
C LYS A 126 -4.51 3.93 -13.32
N GLU A 127 -3.91 4.89 -12.62
CA GLU A 127 -4.09 6.33 -12.88
C GLU A 127 -3.63 6.71 -14.30
N ALA A 128 -2.47 6.22 -14.73
CA ALA A 128 -1.96 6.48 -16.07
C ALA A 128 -2.88 5.92 -17.19
N ARG A 129 -3.52 4.78 -16.97
CA ARG A 129 -4.50 4.23 -17.92
C ARG A 129 -5.79 5.05 -17.96
N GLU A 130 -6.26 5.54 -16.83
CA GLU A 130 -7.40 6.46 -16.76
C GLU A 130 -7.12 7.75 -17.55
N GLU A 131 -5.88 8.23 -17.53
CA GLU A 131 -5.41 9.36 -18.35
C GLU A 131 -5.11 8.97 -19.82
N ARG A 132 -5.46 7.76 -20.25
CA ARG A 132 -5.26 7.24 -21.63
C ARG A 132 -3.80 7.17 -22.08
N LYS A 133 -2.85 7.03 -21.16
CA LYS A 133 -1.44 6.82 -21.49
C LYS A 133 -1.17 5.37 -21.85
N LYS A 134 -0.18 5.14 -22.71
CA LYS A 134 0.28 3.78 -23.04
C LYS A 134 1.25 3.29 -21.97
N CYS A 135 0.91 2.19 -21.31
CA CYS A 135 1.73 1.59 -20.28
C CYS A 135 2.30 0.26 -20.73
N TYR A 136 3.61 0.11 -20.65
CA TYR A 136 4.36 -1.12 -20.90
C TYR A 136 4.83 -1.66 -19.55
N HIS A 137 4.47 -2.90 -19.24
CA HIS A 137 4.75 -3.50 -17.94
C HIS A 137 5.83 -4.58 -18.06
N LEU A 138 6.90 -4.42 -17.30
CA LEU A 138 7.99 -5.39 -17.18
C LEU A 138 8.09 -5.82 -15.71
N PHE A 139 7.67 -7.04 -15.40
CA PHE A 139 7.70 -7.57 -14.04
C PHE A 139 8.68 -8.74 -13.96
N GLY A 140 9.69 -8.62 -13.11
CA GLY A 140 10.60 -9.71 -12.76
C GLY A 140 9.92 -10.68 -11.79
N ILE A 141 9.85 -11.96 -12.15
CA ILE A 141 9.42 -13.03 -11.27
C ILE A 141 10.65 -13.58 -10.58
N GLN A 142 10.74 -13.48 -9.25
CA GLN A 142 11.66 -14.29 -8.48
C GLN A 142 11.09 -15.71 -8.40
N LYS A 143 11.91 -16.67 -8.87
CA LYS A 143 11.65 -18.11 -8.70
C LYS A 143 11.81 -18.51 -7.23
#